data_cc887c65f1d37bb5b70a34246d3ce2be
#
_entry.id   cc887c65f1d37bb5b70a34246d3ce2be
#
_cell.length_a   1.000
_cell.length_b   1.000
_cell.length_c   1.000
_cell.angle_alpha   90.00
_cell.angle_beta   90.00
_cell.angle_gamma   90.00
#
_symmetry.space_group_name_H-M   'P 1'
#
loop_
_entity.id
_entity.type
_entity.pdbx_description
1 polymer ?
#
loop_
_entity_poly.entity_id
_entity_poly.type
_entity_poly.pdbx_seq_one_letter_code
_entity_poly.pdbx_strand_id
1 'polypeptide(L)'
;MHIPDGFIDIPTASAFGLLAVAGTAVALKRAKSEVDDRTAPMAGLTAVFIFAVQMLNFPVAAGTSGHLLGGALAMVLVGPSAASLAVTVVLGVQALLFADGGLTALGLNVFNLSIIAVLASFLVFKGAVKILPKTKSAIPLAAGIAAFASVPISATAFTLQYAIGGIGTAPVSTVF
;
A
#
# COMPACT_ATOMS: atom_id res chain seq x y z
N MET A 1 -1.48 7.44 -7.46
CA MET A 1 -1.93 6.02 -7.41
C MET A 1 -3.14 5.81 -6.50
N HIS A 2 -3.64 6.83 -5.82
CA HIS A 2 -4.91 6.72 -5.09
C HIS A 2 -6.08 6.66 -6.05
N ILE A 3 -7.02 5.73 -5.80
CA ILE A 3 -8.25 5.60 -6.57
C ILE A 3 -9.18 6.73 -6.15
N PRO A 4 -9.65 7.59 -7.06
CA PRO A 4 -10.58 8.66 -6.73
C PRO A 4 -12.01 8.12 -6.61
N ASP A 5 -12.92 8.96 -6.07
CA ASP A 5 -14.34 8.66 -6.04
C ASP A 5 -14.92 8.51 -7.47
N GLY A 6 -15.87 7.60 -7.64
CA GLY A 6 -16.54 7.38 -8.90
C GLY A 6 -15.77 6.55 -9.94
N PHE A 7 -14.60 6.01 -9.61
CA PHE A 7 -13.83 5.12 -10.50
C PHE A 7 -14.31 3.67 -10.46
N ILE A 8 -14.76 3.23 -9.31
CA ILE A 8 -15.22 1.85 -9.06
C ILE A 8 -16.63 1.92 -8.50
N ASP A 9 -17.48 0.98 -8.88
CA ASP A 9 -18.85 0.88 -8.42
C ASP A 9 -18.93 0.58 -6.90
N ILE A 10 -20.07 0.93 -6.30
CA ILE A 10 -20.28 0.78 -4.85
C ILE A 10 -20.20 -0.68 -4.41
N PRO A 11 -20.79 -1.68 -5.11
CA PRO A 11 -20.67 -3.08 -4.71
C PRO A 11 -19.24 -3.57 -4.63
N THR A 12 -18.43 -3.30 -5.67
CA THR A 12 -17.01 -3.68 -5.70
C THR A 12 -16.20 -2.93 -4.65
N ALA A 13 -16.40 -1.61 -4.52
CA ALA A 13 -15.75 -0.80 -3.49
C ALA A 13 -16.08 -1.31 -2.07
N SER A 14 -17.32 -1.68 -1.81
CA SER A 14 -17.75 -2.24 -0.52
C SER A 14 -17.13 -3.61 -0.25
N ALA A 15 -17.08 -4.50 -1.23
CA ALA A 15 -16.50 -5.83 -1.09
C ALA A 15 -14.99 -5.74 -0.72
N PHE A 16 -14.22 -4.94 -1.46
CA PHE A 16 -12.81 -4.73 -1.15
C PHE A 16 -12.60 -3.90 0.12
N GLY A 17 -13.53 -3.01 0.46
CA GLY A 17 -13.56 -2.30 1.74
C GLY A 17 -13.67 -3.27 2.92
N LEU A 18 -14.56 -4.25 2.85
CA LEU A 18 -14.67 -5.31 3.88
C LEU A 18 -13.38 -6.14 3.99
N LEU A 19 -12.75 -6.47 2.86
CA LEU A 19 -11.45 -7.15 2.86
C LEU A 19 -10.34 -6.29 3.49
N ALA A 20 -10.35 -4.98 3.23
CA ALA A 20 -9.43 -4.04 3.85
C ALA A 20 -9.62 -3.97 5.37
N VAL A 21 -10.86 -3.89 5.84
CA VAL A 21 -11.19 -3.93 7.28
C VAL A 21 -10.72 -5.23 7.91
N ALA A 22 -10.99 -6.37 7.28
CA ALA A 22 -10.54 -7.67 7.77
C ALA A 22 -9.00 -7.75 7.84
N GLY A 23 -8.31 -7.33 6.78
CA GLY A 23 -6.84 -7.29 6.72
C GLY A 23 -6.24 -6.37 7.79
N THR A 24 -6.81 -5.19 7.98
CA THR A 24 -6.40 -4.23 9.01
C THR A 24 -6.64 -4.79 10.42
N ALA A 25 -7.76 -5.48 10.65
CA ALA A 25 -8.05 -6.14 11.93
C ALA A 25 -7.04 -7.26 12.24
N VAL A 26 -6.65 -8.05 11.24
CA VAL A 26 -5.59 -9.05 11.38
C VAL A 26 -4.25 -8.40 11.68
N ALA A 27 -3.89 -7.32 10.97
CA ALA A 27 -2.68 -6.56 11.23
C ALA A 27 -2.67 -6.00 12.66
N LEU A 28 -3.78 -5.43 13.13
CA LEU A 28 -3.92 -4.90 14.49
C LEU A 28 -3.74 -6.00 15.55
N LYS A 29 -4.36 -7.17 15.33
CA LYS A 29 -4.23 -8.31 16.25
C LYS A 29 -2.78 -8.78 16.36
N ARG A 30 -2.06 -8.86 15.24
CA ARG A 30 -0.65 -9.28 15.22
C ARG A 30 0.28 -8.20 15.78
N ALA A 31 0.05 -6.94 15.44
CA ALA A 31 0.85 -5.82 15.92
C ALA A 31 0.88 -5.74 17.46
N LYS A 32 -0.19 -6.13 18.16
CA LYS A 32 -0.23 -6.17 19.64
C LYS A 32 0.85 -7.06 20.26
N SER A 33 1.30 -8.10 19.55
CA SER A 33 2.36 -8.99 20.02
C SER A 33 3.74 -8.73 19.38
N GLU A 34 3.78 -7.95 18.30
CA GLU A 34 5.00 -7.69 17.52
C GLU A 34 5.60 -6.31 17.83
N VAL A 35 4.76 -5.35 18.23
CA VAL A 35 5.19 -3.96 18.48
C VAL A 35 5.63 -3.81 19.93
N ASP A 36 6.85 -3.33 20.12
CA ASP A 36 7.46 -2.99 21.40
C ASP A 36 7.63 -1.46 21.55
N ASP A 37 8.20 -1.03 22.66
CA ASP A 37 8.45 0.38 22.98
C ASP A 37 9.39 1.10 21.99
N ARG A 38 10.16 0.37 21.19
CA ARG A 38 11.02 0.92 20.13
C ARG A 38 10.32 0.94 18.77
N THR A 39 9.56 -0.08 18.49
CA THR A 39 8.84 -0.21 17.21
C THR A 39 7.71 0.79 17.09
N ALA A 40 7.02 1.11 18.18
CA ALA A 40 5.88 2.04 18.17
C ALA A 40 6.28 3.47 17.71
N PRO A 41 7.31 4.13 18.30
CA PRO A 41 7.78 5.43 17.80
C PRO A 41 8.30 5.36 16.38
N MET A 42 9.01 4.28 16.02
CA MET A 42 9.52 4.07 14.65
C MET A 42 8.37 3.97 13.64
N ALA A 43 7.28 3.28 13.98
CA ALA A 43 6.10 3.19 13.13
C ALA A 43 5.46 4.57 12.91
N GLY A 44 5.37 5.40 13.94
CA GLY A 44 4.90 6.78 13.85
C GLY A 44 5.78 7.64 12.94
N LEU A 45 7.09 7.62 13.13
CA LEU A 45 8.04 8.34 12.26
C LEU A 45 7.98 7.85 10.81
N THR A 46 7.88 6.54 10.62
CA THR A 46 7.73 5.95 9.29
C THR A 46 6.44 6.40 8.62
N ALA A 47 5.33 6.46 9.34
CA ALA A 47 4.05 6.97 8.83
C ALA A 47 4.15 8.44 8.40
N VAL A 48 4.77 9.30 9.21
CA VAL A 48 4.99 10.73 8.88
C VAL A 48 5.86 10.87 7.63
N PHE A 49 6.94 10.09 7.53
CA PHE A 49 7.80 10.11 6.34
C PHE A 49 7.06 9.66 5.09
N ILE A 50 6.31 8.55 5.16
CA ILE A 50 5.52 8.04 4.03
C ILE A 50 4.47 9.07 3.62
N PHE A 51 3.75 9.65 4.57
CA PHE A 51 2.78 10.71 4.30
C PHE A 51 3.43 11.86 3.52
N ALA A 52 4.54 12.40 4.01
CA ALA A 52 5.22 13.52 3.38
C ALA A 52 5.68 13.21 1.95
N VAL A 53 6.24 12.01 1.72
CA VAL A 53 6.74 11.63 0.40
C VAL A 53 5.61 11.23 -0.56
N GLN A 54 4.52 10.66 -0.07
CA GLN A 54 3.34 10.36 -0.89
C GLN A 54 2.64 11.63 -1.40
N MET A 55 2.74 12.74 -0.69
CA MET A 55 2.22 14.05 -1.15
C MET A 55 3.01 14.62 -2.34
N LEU A 56 4.22 14.08 -2.63
CA LEU A 56 4.99 14.43 -3.81
C LEU A 56 4.54 13.59 -5.01
N ASN A 57 3.45 14.04 -5.63
CA ASN A 57 2.90 13.40 -6.82
C ASN A 57 3.58 13.89 -8.09
N PHE A 58 3.84 13.00 -9.04
CA PHE A 58 4.32 13.32 -10.37
C PHE A 58 3.45 12.68 -11.44
N PRO A 59 3.22 13.38 -12.58
CA PRO A 59 2.42 12.82 -13.67
C PRO A 59 3.17 11.64 -14.30
N VAL A 60 2.45 10.54 -14.56
CA VAL A 60 3.01 9.35 -15.22
C VAL A 60 2.51 9.26 -16.65
N ALA A 61 1.21 9.09 -16.87
CA ALA A 61 0.59 9.05 -18.19
C ALA A 61 -0.94 9.19 -18.06
N ALA A 62 -1.60 9.70 -19.11
CA ALA A 62 -3.05 9.68 -19.28
C ALA A 62 -3.88 10.08 -18.03
N GLY A 63 -3.42 11.08 -17.29
CA GLY A 63 -4.11 11.54 -16.08
C GLY A 63 -3.83 10.72 -14.81
N THR A 64 -2.90 9.77 -14.86
CA THR A 64 -2.46 9.04 -13.67
C THR A 64 -1.25 9.72 -13.03
N SER A 65 -1.14 9.63 -11.71
CA SER A 65 -0.01 10.12 -10.95
C SER A 65 0.75 8.98 -10.26
N GLY A 66 2.07 9.14 -10.16
CA GLY A 66 2.95 8.26 -9.41
C GLY A 66 3.41 8.94 -8.12
N HIS A 67 3.57 8.16 -7.08
CA HIS A 67 4.18 8.55 -5.82
C HIS A 67 4.81 7.32 -5.14
N LEU A 68 5.55 7.50 -4.06
CA LEU A 68 6.07 6.40 -3.25
C LEU A 68 4.89 5.58 -2.69
N LEU A 69 4.90 4.25 -2.81
CA LEU A 69 3.93 3.40 -2.10
C LEU A 69 4.20 3.36 -0.59
N GLY A 70 5.46 3.28 -0.21
CA GLY A 70 5.89 3.29 1.18
C GLY A 70 5.77 1.95 1.91
N GLY A 71 4.92 1.04 1.45
CA GLY A 71 4.65 -0.24 2.12
C GLY A 71 5.91 -1.10 2.32
N ALA A 72 6.78 -1.19 1.32
CA ALA A 72 8.03 -1.94 1.42
C ALA A 72 9.00 -1.34 2.45
N LEU A 73 9.12 -0.01 2.46
CA LEU A 73 9.96 0.70 3.42
C LEU A 73 9.45 0.47 4.85
N ALA A 74 8.16 0.71 5.07
CA ALA A 74 7.55 0.48 6.37
C ALA A 74 7.74 -0.98 6.83
N MET A 75 7.48 -1.94 5.93
CA MET A 75 7.61 -3.38 6.24
C MET A 75 9.02 -3.74 6.70
N VAL A 76 10.06 -3.19 6.07
CA VAL A 76 11.46 -3.46 6.45
C VAL A 76 11.82 -2.81 7.78
N LEU A 77 11.28 -1.62 8.07
CA LEU A 77 11.61 -0.87 9.28
C LEU A 77 10.86 -1.36 10.54
N VAL A 78 9.58 -1.68 10.40
CA VAL A 78 8.71 -1.95 11.56
C VAL A 78 7.94 -3.27 11.48
N GLY A 79 8.24 -4.09 10.47
CA GLY A 79 7.54 -5.36 10.24
C GLY A 79 6.19 -5.20 9.54
N PRO A 80 5.63 -6.30 9.00
CA PRO A 80 4.48 -6.23 8.12
C PRO A 80 3.20 -5.74 8.81
N SER A 81 2.96 -6.12 10.06
CA SER A 81 1.73 -5.75 10.77
C SER A 81 1.70 -4.26 11.11
N ALA A 82 2.77 -3.73 11.70
CA ALA A 82 2.88 -2.31 12.01
C ALA A 82 2.94 -1.46 10.74
N ALA A 83 3.59 -1.94 9.67
CA ALA A 83 3.62 -1.28 8.37
C ALA A 83 2.22 -1.12 7.76
N SER A 84 1.41 -2.19 7.77
CA SER A 84 0.03 -2.12 7.28
C SER A 84 -0.79 -1.10 8.07
N LEU A 85 -0.65 -1.05 9.39
CA LEU A 85 -1.36 -0.06 10.21
C LEU A 85 -0.88 1.36 9.91
N ALA A 86 0.44 1.59 9.81
CA ALA A 86 1.01 2.89 9.49
C ALA A 86 0.50 3.42 8.14
N VAL A 87 0.55 2.59 7.09
CA VAL A 87 0.04 2.97 5.76
C VAL A 87 -1.48 3.19 5.78
N THR A 88 -2.24 2.36 6.50
CA THR A 88 -3.70 2.56 6.65
C THR A 88 -4.02 3.91 7.28
N VAL A 89 -3.30 4.30 8.33
CA VAL A 89 -3.48 5.62 8.97
C VAL A 89 -3.12 6.74 8.00
N VAL A 90 -2.01 6.62 7.27
CA VAL A 90 -1.60 7.61 6.25
C VAL A 90 -2.69 7.80 5.21
N LEU A 91 -3.22 6.72 4.63
CA LEU A 91 -4.29 6.77 3.62
C LEU A 91 -5.58 7.39 4.18
N GLY A 92 -5.92 7.08 5.42
CA GLY A 92 -7.06 7.69 6.11
C GLY A 92 -6.90 9.20 6.27
N VAL A 93 -5.74 9.66 6.71
CA VAL A 93 -5.41 11.09 6.85
C VAL A 93 -5.44 11.79 5.48
N GLN A 94 -4.85 11.20 4.46
CA GLN A 94 -4.84 11.75 3.10
C GLN A 94 -6.24 11.90 2.52
N ALA A 95 -7.08 10.87 2.62
CA ALA A 95 -8.44 10.93 2.10
C ALA A 95 -9.33 11.91 2.88
N LEU A 96 -9.23 11.94 4.21
CA LEU A 96 -10.13 12.73 5.06
C LEU A 96 -9.74 14.21 5.15
N LEU A 97 -8.43 14.52 5.18
CA LEU A 97 -7.94 15.88 5.44
C LEU A 97 -7.37 16.57 4.21
N PHE A 98 -6.92 15.80 3.21
CA PHE A 98 -6.22 16.33 2.05
C PHE A 98 -6.94 16.06 0.73
N ALA A 99 -8.06 15.33 0.75
CA ALA A 99 -8.79 14.90 -0.44
C ALA A 99 -7.89 14.17 -1.47
N ASP A 100 -6.84 13.49 -0.98
CA ASP A 100 -5.95 12.67 -1.80
C ASP A 100 -6.41 11.21 -1.74
N GLY A 101 -7.16 10.80 -2.76
CA GLY A 101 -7.93 9.56 -2.81
C GLY A 101 -9.40 9.73 -2.44
N GLY A 102 -10.24 8.90 -3.06
CA GLY A 102 -11.69 8.94 -2.84
C GLY A 102 -12.09 8.39 -1.46
N LEU A 103 -13.07 9.03 -0.82
CA LEU A 103 -13.65 8.52 0.42
C LEU A 103 -14.41 7.22 0.21
N THR A 104 -15.16 7.11 -0.90
CA THR A 104 -15.85 5.87 -1.28
C THR A 104 -14.88 4.78 -1.73
N ALA A 105 -13.68 5.18 -2.19
CA ALA A 105 -12.61 4.29 -2.61
C ALA A 105 -11.57 4.04 -1.50
N LEU A 106 -11.74 4.58 -0.28
CA LEU A 106 -10.75 4.44 0.80
C LEU A 106 -10.45 2.97 1.11
N GLY A 107 -11.48 2.12 1.14
CA GLY A 107 -11.29 0.69 1.36
C GLY A 107 -10.46 0.02 0.27
N LEU A 108 -10.67 0.37 -1.00
CA LEU A 108 -9.86 -0.08 -2.13
C LEU A 108 -8.40 0.38 -2.00
N ASN A 109 -8.19 1.64 -1.66
CA ASN A 109 -6.86 2.21 -1.46
C ASN A 109 -6.13 1.52 -0.31
N VAL A 110 -6.80 1.30 0.82
CA VAL A 110 -6.24 0.54 1.95
C VAL A 110 -5.93 -0.91 1.53
N PHE A 111 -6.84 -1.58 0.83
CA PHE A 111 -6.60 -2.94 0.37
C PHE A 111 -5.36 -3.03 -0.52
N ASN A 112 -5.23 -2.15 -1.51
CA ASN A 112 -4.13 -2.19 -2.47
C ASN A 112 -2.79 -1.72 -1.89
N LEU A 113 -2.77 -0.59 -1.19
CA LEU A 113 -1.54 0.08 -0.78
C LEU A 113 -1.06 -0.34 0.62
N SER A 114 -1.99 -0.72 1.51
CA SER A 114 -1.64 -1.20 2.84
C SER A 114 -1.56 -2.72 2.89
N ILE A 115 -2.58 -3.44 2.43
CA ILE A 115 -2.61 -4.90 2.59
C ILE A 115 -1.80 -5.59 1.49
N ILE A 116 -2.16 -5.40 0.21
CA ILE A 116 -1.50 -6.09 -0.90
C ILE A 116 -0.05 -5.67 -1.05
N ALA A 117 0.24 -4.35 -1.07
CA ALA A 117 1.61 -3.88 -1.26
C ALA A 117 2.56 -4.29 -0.13
N VAL A 118 2.11 -4.23 1.13
CA VAL A 118 2.92 -4.66 2.28
C VAL A 118 3.12 -6.17 2.29
N LEU A 119 2.06 -6.96 2.03
CA LEU A 119 2.16 -8.42 1.96
C LEU A 119 3.09 -8.88 0.82
N ALA A 120 2.92 -8.29 -0.37
CA ALA A 120 3.79 -8.56 -1.51
C ALA A 120 5.26 -8.22 -1.18
N SER A 121 5.49 -7.05 -0.59
CA SER A 121 6.83 -6.64 -0.15
C SER A 121 7.43 -7.62 0.85
N PHE A 122 6.65 -8.08 1.83
CA PHE A 122 7.10 -9.04 2.84
C PHE A 122 7.50 -10.38 2.21
N LEU A 123 6.67 -10.90 1.31
CA LEU A 123 6.95 -12.19 0.66
C LEU A 123 8.17 -12.11 -0.25
N VAL A 124 8.27 -11.06 -1.07
CA VAL A 124 9.42 -10.83 -1.97
C VAL A 124 10.70 -10.58 -1.17
N PHE A 125 10.66 -9.74 -0.13
CA PHE A 125 11.80 -9.49 0.75
C PHE A 125 12.30 -10.78 1.39
N LYS A 126 11.40 -11.58 1.97
CA LYS A 126 11.73 -12.85 2.61
C LYS A 126 12.32 -13.86 1.62
N GLY A 127 11.84 -13.87 0.38
CA GLY A 127 12.41 -14.67 -0.72
C GLY A 127 13.79 -14.16 -1.14
N ALA A 128 13.95 -12.86 -1.34
CA ALA A 128 15.21 -12.25 -1.75
C ALA A 128 16.33 -12.47 -0.72
N VAL A 129 16.03 -12.28 0.57
CA VAL A 129 17.02 -12.52 1.65
C VAL A 129 17.49 -13.98 1.72
N LYS A 130 16.67 -14.93 1.30
CA LYS A 130 17.08 -16.36 1.24
C LYS A 130 18.04 -16.66 0.09
N ILE A 131 17.94 -15.92 -1.01
CA ILE A 131 18.70 -16.15 -2.25
C ILE A 131 19.97 -15.30 -2.28
N LEU A 132 19.92 -14.08 -1.75
CA LEU A 132 21.04 -13.15 -1.75
C LEU A 132 22.19 -13.61 -0.83
N PRO A 133 23.46 -13.33 -1.20
CA PRO A 133 24.60 -13.62 -0.34
C PRO A 133 24.48 -12.89 1.01
N LYS A 134 24.95 -13.53 2.08
CA LYS A 134 24.90 -12.97 3.46
C LYS A 134 25.90 -11.81 3.65
N THR A 135 25.68 -10.72 2.94
CA THR A 135 26.48 -9.49 3.01
C THR A 135 25.66 -8.34 3.63
N LYS A 136 26.35 -7.30 4.11
CA LYS A 136 25.69 -6.10 4.65
C LYS A 136 24.76 -5.42 3.64
N SER A 137 25.08 -5.53 2.35
CA SER A 137 24.28 -4.96 1.24
C SER A 137 23.05 -5.79 0.87
N ALA A 138 22.92 -7.02 1.36
CA ALA A 138 21.80 -7.90 1.02
C ALA A 138 20.45 -7.37 1.49
N ILE A 139 20.40 -6.78 2.68
CA ILE A 139 19.15 -6.24 3.24
C ILE A 139 18.64 -5.04 2.43
N PRO A 140 19.43 -3.97 2.16
CA PRO A 140 18.99 -2.88 1.31
C PRO A 140 18.61 -3.33 -0.11
N LEU A 141 19.38 -4.28 -0.69
CA LEU A 141 19.07 -4.81 -2.01
C LEU A 141 17.74 -5.58 -2.02
N ALA A 142 17.51 -6.45 -1.04
CA ALA A 142 16.24 -7.16 -0.88
C ALA A 142 15.06 -6.20 -0.69
N ALA A 143 15.26 -5.11 0.08
CA ALA A 143 14.26 -4.07 0.25
C ALA A 143 13.94 -3.35 -1.06
N GLY A 144 14.95 -3.02 -1.88
CA GLY A 144 14.77 -2.43 -3.20
C GLY A 144 14.01 -3.34 -4.16
N ILE A 145 14.35 -4.64 -4.19
CA ILE A 145 13.63 -5.65 -4.99
C ILE A 145 12.17 -5.77 -4.54
N ALA A 146 11.93 -5.80 -3.24
CA ALA A 146 10.58 -5.87 -2.69
C ALA A 146 9.76 -4.61 -3.02
N ALA A 147 10.37 -3.43 -2.91
CA ALA A 147 9.73 -2.16 -3.28
C ALA A 147 9.38 -2.15 -4.77
N PHE A 148 10.31 -2.51 -5.64
CA PHE A 148 10.08 -2.58 -7.08
C PHE A 148 8.94 -3.55 -7.44
N ALA A 149 8.93 -4.76 -6.86
CA ALA A 149 7.90 -5.77 -7.14
C ALA A 149 6.52 -5.39 -6.58
N SER A 150 6.45 -4.65 -5.48
CA SER A 150 5.17 -4.27 -4.87
C SER A 150 4.33 -3.34 -5.74
N VAL A 151 4.97 -2.52 -6.58
CA VAL A 151 4.27 -1.57 -7.46
C VAL A 151 3.43 -2.28 -8.52
N PRO A 152 3.99 -3.15 -9.39
CA PRO A 152 3.18 -3.85 -10.39
C PRO A 152 2.16 -4.80 -9.76
N ILE A 153 2.46 -5.41 -8.61
CA ILE A 153 1.49 -6.27 -7.92
C ILE A 153 0.28 -5.46 -7.44
N SER A 154 0.51 -4.30 -6.83
CA SER A 154 -0.57 -3.40 -6.40
C SER A 154 -1.35 -2.83 -7.59
N ALA A 155 -0.67 -2.47 -8.69
CA ALA A 155 -1.29 -2.02 -9.91
C ALA A 155 -2.16 -3.11 -10.55
N THR A 156 -1.68 -4.36 -10.58
CA THR A 156 -2.48 -5.50 -11.07
C THR A 156 -3.74 -5.71 -10.23
N ALA A 157 -3.65 -5.59 -8.90
CA ALA A 157 -4.82 -5.67 -8.02
C ALA A 157 -5.86 -4.58 -8.37
N PHE A 158 -5.41 -3.34 -8.60
CA PHE A 158 -6.28 -2.26 -9.04
C PHE A 158 -6.90 -2.54 -10.40
N THR A 159 -6.11 -3.01 -11.38
CA THR A 159 -6.61 -3.35 -12.73
C THR A 159 -7.69 -4.43 -12.67
N LEU A 160 -7.54 -5.45 -11.85
CA LEU A 160 -8.55 -6.48 -11.63
C LEU A 160 -9.82 -5.90 -11.00
N GLN A 161 -9.69 -5.02 -10.01
CA GLN A 161 -10.83 -4.33 -9.40
C GLN A 161 -11.57 -3.46 -10.43
N TYR A 162 -10.82 -2.74 -11.28
CA TYR A 162 -11.38 -1.92 -12.34
C TYR A 162 -12.06 -2.77 -13.44
N ALA A 163 -11.50 -3.94 -13.76
CA ALA A 163 -12.14 -4.86 -14.71
C ALA A 163 -13.47 -5.44 -14.18
N ILE A 164 -13.62 -5.55 -12.84
CA ILE A 164 -14.85 -6.08 -12.21
C ILE A 164 -15.91 -4.97 -12.07
N GLY A 165 -15.54 -3.80 -11.58
CA GLY A 165 -16.47 -2.77 -11.14
C GLY A 165 -16.12 -1.35 -11.62
N GLY A 166 -15.26 -1.20 -12.64
CA GLY A 166 -14.93 0.12 -13.19
C GLY A 166 -16.14 0.81 -13.83
N ILE A 167 -16.38 2.05 -13.42
CA ILE A 167 -17.49 2.87 -13.96
C ILE A 167 -17.01 3.76 -15.11
N GLY A 168 -15.69 3.93 -15.24
CA GLY A 168 -15.07 4.83 -16.22
C GLY A 168 -15.19 4.31 -17.66
N THR A 169 -15.16 5.25 -18.62
CA THR A 169 -15.12 4.95 -20.06
C THR A 169 -13.71 4.57 -20.55
N ALA A 170 -12.69 4.67 -19.68
CA ALA A 170 -11.34 4.31 -20.04
C ALA A 170 -11.20 2.79 -20.21
N PRO A 171 -10.64 2.31 -21.32
CA PRO A 171 -10.39 0.88 -21.47
C PRO A 171 -9.35 0.40 -20.46
N VAL A 172 -9.48 -0.85 -20.00
CA VAL A 172 -8.55 -1.46 -19.00
C VAL A 172 -7.09 -1.31 -19.41
N SER A 173 -6.80 -1.37 -20.71
CA SER A 173 -5.45 -1.20 -21.27
C SER A 173 -4.83 0.19 -21.06
N THR A 174 -5.61 1.19 -20.71
CA THR A 174 -5.11 2.56 -20.41
C THR A 174 -4.98 2.81 -18.93
N VAL A 175 -5.48 1.92 -18.08
CA VAL A 175 -5.47 2.02 -16.62
C VAL A 175 -4.29 1.24 -16.01
N PHE A 176 -3.70 0.32 -16.79
CA PHE A 176 -2.57 -0.52 -16.37
C PHE A 176 -1.20 0.13 -16.62
#